data_b792506ea848d78679484cdc0d1cb79d
#
_entry.id   b792506ea848d78679484cdc0d1cb79d
#
_cell.length_a   1.000
_cell.length_b   1.000
_cell.length_c   1.000
_cell.angle_alpha   90.00
_cell.angle_beta   90.00
_cell.angle_gamma   90.00
#
_symmetry.space_group_name_H-M   'P 1'
#
loop_
_entity.id
_entity.type
_entity.pdbx_description
1 polymer ?
#
loop_
_entity_poly.entity_id
_entity_poly.type
_entity_poly.pdbx_seq_one_letter_code
_entity_poly.pdbx_strand_id
1 'polypeptide(L)'
;MTQHAPIFIVLLPLTASLLCMLFSRIKKELGPWIVMASIVGAFLSACTVLQRVIANGGKAWHYWMGGWQPPIGIEFALDPLNSVLAVLVTFISMMVALYSKPFVKEEDWLHVGGYYTLFGLLTVGLCGMIVTGDVFNLYVYLEIMSLSGYGLISLGGKKSMLAAFRYLLIGTIGASLYLLGVGYLYALTGTLNMADLAQRVVPFIGTPLFAIAVACFIIGFGIKMALFPLHGWQPDAYTFAHPGAAAFIAGCMSKAPAYALIRFMYYIFKVDSPVMHSALNVLGILGIAGILIGSIMAMAQYDFRRMLAYSSVAQIGYIAIGMAMGNMYGFIGAVLHIINHAFMKCSLFLVIGGVEHRFGEVNLYRLGGLNKKMTISTITVTLAALSMIGLPPTAGFFSKWYLMMGAYTGQQYFYIAVLVVSSLLNAIYFFRIIEQMFVQREASLTEVHPHKGKLGLPFSMALPIFVMGIGILVLGFYSVDIVTDIIKLGLPEVFLR
;
A
#
# COMPACT_ATOMS: atom_id res chain seq x y z
N MET A 1 27.18 -11.01 -6.37
CA MET A 1 25.71 -10.82 -6.45
C MET A 1 25.15 -9.97 -5.32
N THR A 2 25.60 -10.13 -4.09
CA THR A 2 25.09 -9.36 -2.93
C THR A 2 25.29 -7.84 -3.01
N GLN A 3 26.33 -7.34 -3.67
CA GLN A 3 26.58 -5.90 -3.82
C GLN A 3 25.56 -5.19 -4.71
N HIS A 4 24.94 -5.90 -5.65
CA HIS A 4 23.95 -5.37 -6.59
C HIS A 4 22.50 -5.70 -6.18
N ALA A 5 22.28 -6.24 -4.97
CA ALA A 5 20.92 -6.51 -4.48
C ALA A 5 19.98 -5.30 -4.56
N PRO A 6 20.40 -4.05 -4.26
CA PRO A 6 19.53 -2.89 -4.36
C PRO A 6 18.92 -2.69 -5.76
N ILE A 7 19.72 -2.79 -6.80
CA ILE A 7 19.22 -2.57 -8.17
C ILE A 7 18.33 -3.71 -8.64
N PHE A 8 18.55 -4.95 -8.19
CA PHE A 8 17.75 -6.11 -8.59
C PHE A 8 16.30 -6.06 -8.09
N ILE A 9 16.02 -5.30 -7.02
CA ILE A 9 14.65 -5.07 -6.55
C ILE A 9 13.78 -4.44 -7.65
N VAL A 10 14.37 -3.57 -8.48
CA VAL A 10 13.67 -2.81 -9.53
C VAL A 10 13.97 -3.38 -10.92
N LEU A 11 15.23 -3.71 -11.22
CA LEU A 11 15.67 -4.10 -12.55
C LEU A 11 15.10 -5.45 -13.00
N LEU A 12 15.00 -6.43 -12.09
CA LEU A 12 14.46 -7.75 -12.45
C LEU A 12 12.98 -7.66 -12.89
N PRO A 13 12.07 -7.05 -12.12
CA PRO A 13 10.69 -6.89 -12.57
C PRO A 13 10.57 -5.99 -13.83
N LEU A 14 11.43 -4.98 -13.97
CA LEU A 14 11.41 -4.09 -15.14
C LEU A 14 11.75 -4.86 -16.42
N THR A 15 12.88 -5.54 -16.44
CA THR A 15 13.32 -6.32 -17.63
C THR A 15 12.34 -7.44 -17.96
N ALA A 16 11.83 -8.14 -16.95
CA ALA A 16 10.82 -9.18 -17.14
C ALA A 16 9.51 -8.64 -17.71
N SER A 17 9.06 -7.46 -17.26
CA SER A 17 7.85 -6.82 -17.76
C SER A 17 7.97 -6.44 -19.24
N LEU A 18 9.10 -5.86 -19.64
CA LEU A 18 9.37 -5.50 -21.04
C LEU A 18 9.42 -6.75 -21.96
N LEU A 19 9.98 -7.83 -21.45
CA LEU A 19 10.08 -9.10 -22.19
C LEU A 19 8.78 -9.92 -22.18
N CYS A 20 7.88 -9.67 -21.22
CA CYS A 20 6.68 -10.47 -21.01
C CYS A 20 5.82 -10.62 -22.27
N MET A 21 5.58 -9.51 -22.99
CA MET A 21 4.76 -9.53 -24.23
C MET A 21 5.40 -10.40 -25.31
N LEU A 22 6.72 -10.32 -25.49
CA LEU A 22 7.44 -11.13 -26.48
C LEU A 22 7.33 -12.62 -26.19
N PHE A 23 7.57 -13.00 -24.93
CA PHE A 23 7.49 -14.40 -24.50
C PHE A 23 6.05 -14.93 -24.48
N SER A 24 5.06 -14.12 -24.14
CA SER A 24 3.64 -14.50 -24.20
C SER A 24 3.17 -14.77 -25.62
N ARG A 25 3.76 -14.11 -26.63
CA ARG A 25 3.48 -14.37 -28.04
C ARG A 25 3.97 -15.76 -28.48
N ILE A 26 5.09 -16.24 -27.93
CA ILE A 26 5.65 -17.58 -28.23
C ILE A 26 4.78 -18.65 -27.55
N LYS A 27 4.54 -18.48 -26.26
CA LYS A 27 3.66 -19.33 -25.46
C LYS A 27 3.03 -18.49 -24.35
N LYS A 28 1.69 -18.40 -24.31
CA LYS A 28 0.95 -17.48 -23.43
C LYS A 28 1.32 -17.60 -21.95
N GLU A 29 1.75 -18.75 -21.50
CA GLU A 29 2.13 -18.99 -20.09
C GLU A 29 3.56 -18.54 -19.76
N LEU A 30 4.43 -18.36 -20.78
CA LEU A 30 5.85 -18.10 -20.55
C LEU A 30 6.09 -16.69 -19.97
N GLY A 31 5.40 -15.66 -20.51
CA GLY A 31 5.49 -14.30 -20.01
C GLY A 31 5.13 -14.18 -18.53
N PRO A 32 3.96 -14.69 -18.08
CA PRO A 32 3.58 -14.75 -16.68
C PRO A 32 4.66 -15.40 -15.78
N TRP A 33 5.22 -16.54 -16.20
CA TRP A 33 6.25 -17.23 -15.41
C TRP A 33 7.54 -16.42 -15.29
N ILE A 34 7.95 -15.70 -16.36
CA ILE A 34 9.12 -14.82 -16.33
C ILE A 34 8.91 -13.66 -15.34
N VAL A 35 7.73 -13.01 -15.38
CA VAL A 35 7.41 -11.94 -14.43
C VAL A 35 7.34 -12.48 -13.00
N MET A 36 6.70 -13.63 -12.77
CA MET A 36 6.67 -14.24 -11.43
C MET A 36 8.07 -14.58 -10.91
N ALA A 37 8.93 -15.19 -11.73
CA ALA A 37 10.30 -15.51 -11.35
C ALA A 37 11.12 -14.24 -11.02
N SER A 38 10.92 -13.17 -11.78
CA SER A 38 11.59 -11.88 -11.52
C SER A 38 11.14 -11.24 -10.20
N ILE A 39 9.84 -11.32 -9.86
CA ILE A 39 9.30 -10.83 -8.58
C ILE A 39 9.87 -11.65 -7.41
N VAL A 40 10.02 -12.98 -7.56
CA VAL A 40 10.71 -13.81 -6.56
C VAL A 40 12.15 -13.36 -6.39
N GLY A 41 12.87 -13.10 -7.49
CA GLY A 41 14.24 -12.57 -7.44
C GLY A 41 14.32 -11.20 -6.76
N ALA A 42 13.36 -10.31 -7.03
CA ALA A 42 13.25 -9.02 -6.37
C ALA A 42 12.97 -9.15 -4.86
N PHE A 43 12.10 -10.09 -4.48
CA PHE A 43 11.81 -10.40 -3.07
C PHE A 43 13.06 -10.90 -2.32
N LEU A 44 13.78 -11.85 -2.89
CA LEU A 44 15.03 -12.34 -2.30
C LEU A 44 16.09 -11.23 -2.18
N SER A 45 16.16 -10.36 -3.17
CA SER A 45 17.04 -9.18 -3.15
C SER A 45 16.63 -8.19 -2.05
N ALA A 46 15.35 -7.92 -1.88
CA ALA A 46 14.83 -7.06 -0.81
C ALA A 46 15.11 -7.66 0.58
N CYS A 47 14.94 -8.97 0.77
CA CYS A 47 15.31 -9.65 2.01
C CYS A 47 16.82 -9.54 2.31
N THR A 48 17.68 -9.71 1.29
CA THR A 48 19.12 -9.55 1.44
C THR A 48 19.51 -8.14 1.86
N VAL A 49 18.84 -7.13 1.28
CA VAL A 49 19.05 -5.72 1.63
C VAL A 49 18.65 -5.46 3.08
N LEU A 50 17.44 -5.89 3.48
CA LEU A 50 16.94 -5.72 4.84
C LEU A 50 17.89 -6.35 5.87
N GLN A 51 18.30 -7.61 5.64
CA GLN A 51 19.25 -8.30 6.52
C GLN A 51 20.57 -7.54 6.66
N ARG A 52 21.11 -7.02 5.56
CA ARG A 52 22.36 -6.27 5.59
C ARG A 52 22.23 -4.94 6.32
N VAL A 53 21.14 -4.22 6.11
CA VAL A 53 20.90 -2.94 6.78
C VAL A 53 20.73 -3.13 8.29
N ILE A 54 19.99 -4.15 8.71
CA ILE A 54 19.84 -4.48 10.14
C ILE A 54 21.18 -4.90 10.74
N ALA A 55 21.95 -5.79 10.07
CA ALA A 55 23.25 -6.25 10.54
C ALA A 55 24.27 -5.11 10.67
N ASN A 56 24.12 -4.03 9.89
CA ASN A 56 24.95 -2.82 9.99
C ASN A 56 24.41 -1.80 11.01
N GLY A 57 23.50 -2.19 11.92
CA GLY A 57 22.96 -1.32 12.96
C GLY A 57 22.05 -0.21 12.41
N GLY A 58 21.33 -0.46 11.30
CA GLY A 58 20.40 0.49 10.70
C GLY A 58 21.06 1.55 9.81
N LYS A 59 22.37 1.52 9.60
CA LYS A 59 23.04 2.46 8.69
C LYS A 59 22.55 2.27 7.26
N ALA A 60 22.20 3.38 6.59
CA ALA A 60 21.74 3.35 5.22
C ALA A 60 22.79 2.77 4.26
N TRP A 61 22.35 1.94 3.33
CA TRP A 61 23.15 1.43 2.25
C TRP A 61 22.90 2.24 0.99
N HIS A 62 23.90 2.98 0.54
CA HIS A 62 23.86 3.78 -0.67
C HIS A 62 24.34 2.97 -1.88
N TYR A 63 23.50 2.90 -2.92
CA TYR A 63 23.84 2.28 -4.19
C TYR A 63 23.79 3.32 -5.31
N TRP A 64 24.95 3.69 -5.82
CA TRP A 64 25.08 4.72 -6.86
C TRP A 64 24.89 4.10 -8.23
N MET A 65 23.92 4.62 -8.99
CA MET A 65 23.61 4.18 -10.34
C MET A 65 24.77 4.48 -11.26
N GLY A 66 25.30 3.45 -11.94
CA GLY A 66 26.43 3.60 -12.84
C GLY A 66 27.74 4.06 -12.19
N GLY A 67 27.83 4.08 -10.85
CA GLY A 67 29.00 4.54 -10.10
C GLY A 67 29.08 6.08 -9.92
N TRP A 68 28.11 6.83 -10.41
CA TRP A 68 28.05 8.28 -10.26
C TRP A 68 27.55 8.67 -8.88
N GLN A 69 28.36 9.45 -8.14
CA GLN A 69 27.99 9.92 -6.80
C GLN A 69 26.95 11.04 -6.83
N PRO A 70 26.05 11.10 -5.83
CA PRO A 70 25.18 12.26 -5.63
C PRO A 70 26.01 13.56 -5.43
N PRO A 71 25.49 14.72 -5.79
CA PRO A 71 24.15 15.01 -6.35
C PRO A 71 24.05 14.86 -7.87
N ILE A 72 25.15 14.47 -8.57
CA ILE A 72 25.17 14.34 -10.02
C ILE A 72 24.48 13.04 -10.45
N GLY A 73 24.78 11.94 -9.78
CA GLY A 73 24.18 10.63 -10.05
C GLY A 73 22.94 10.36 -9.21
N ILE A 74 22.08 9.50 -9.73
CA ILE A 74 20.92 8.98 -8.99
C ILE A 74 21.38 7.85 -8.09
N GLU A 75 20.87 7.81 -6.85
CA GLU A 75 21.16 6.73 -5.91
C GLU A 75 19.89 6.02 -5.44
N PHE A 76 20.04 4.76 -5.04
CA PHE A 76 19.12 4.09 -4.14
C PHE A 76 19.69 4.18 -2.73
N ALA A 77 18.93 4.75 -1.81
CA ALA A 77 19.28 4.91 -0.41
C ALA A 77 18.39 3.99 0.43
N LEU A 78 18.98 2.91 0.95
CA LEU A 78 18.27 1.84 1.62
C LEU A 78 18.55 1.86 3.12
N ASP A 79 17.52 2.18 3.89
CA ASP A 79 17.52 2.17 5.34
C ASP A 79 16.52 1.11 5.90
N PRO A 80 16.38 0.94 7.23
CA PRO A 80 15.48 -0.07 7.78
C PRO A 80 14.03 0.08 7.32
N LEU A 81 13.51 1.32 7.22
CA LEU A 81 12.10 1.55 6.90
C LEU A 81 11.77 1.22 5.45
N ASN A 82 12.57 1.70 4.50
CA ASN A 82 12.28 1.43 3.10
C ASN A 82 12.62 -0.02 2.73
N SER A 83 13.59 -0.63 3.40
CA SER A 83 13.94 -2.03 3.17
C SER A 83 12.81 -2.97 3.58
N VAL A 84 12.16 -2.76 4.74
CA VAL A 84 11.00 -3.57 5.14
C VAL A 84 9.80 -3.37 4.23
N LEU A 85 9.60 -2.14 3.73
CA LEU A 85 8.52 -1.87 2.77
C LEU A 85 8.80 -2.46 1.39
N ALA A 86 10.06 -2.53 0.96
CA ALA A 86 10.44 -3.23 -0.27
C ALA A 86 10.17 -4.74 -0.16
N VAL A 87 10.48 -5.36 0.98
CA VAL A 87 10.11 -6.75 1.30
C VAL A 87 8.59 -6.92 1.26
N LEU A 88 7.85 -6.03 1.90
CA LEU A 88 6.38 -6.04 1.93
C LEU A 88 5.78 -6.02 0.52
N VAL A 89 6.18 -5.05 -0.30
CA VAL A 89 5.64 -4.86 -1.65
C VAL A 89 5.97 -6.04 -2.55
N THR A 90 7.22 -6.51 -2.55
CA THR A 90 7.64 -7.65 -3.37
C THR A 90 6.97 -8.96 -2.92
N PHE A 91 6.77 -9.16 -1.62
CA PHE A 91 6.05 -10.31 -1.08
C PHE A 91 4.57 -10.31 -1.51
N ILE A 92 3.88 -9.18 -1.35
CA ILE A 92 2.48 -9.06 -1.78
C ILE A 92 2.37 -9.24 -3.29
N SER A 93 3.28 -8.65 -4.08
CA SER A 93 3.33 -8.84 -5.53
C SER A 93 3.45 -10.31 -5.91
N MET A 94 4.33 -11.06 -5.23
CA MET A 94 4.51 -12.50 -5.46
C MET A 94 3.21 -13.29 -5.19
N MET A 95 2.55 -13.02 -4.06
CA MET A 95 1.31 -13.69 -3.69
C MET A 95 0.18 -13.36 -4.67
N VAL A 96 0.04 -12.09 -5.06
CA VAL A 96 -1.03 -11.67 -5.97
C VAL A 96 -0.77 -12.13 -7.41
N ALA A 97 0.48 -12.17 -7.87
CA ALA A 97 0.82 -12.69 -9.20
C ALA A 97 0.41 -14.17 -9.33
N LEU A 98 0.66 -14.98 -8.30
CA LEU A 98 0.23 -16.37 -8.25
C LEU A 98 -1.31 -16.50 -8.21
N TYR A 99 -1.96 -15.65 -7.40
CA TYR A 99 -3.41 -15.60 -7.27
C TYR A 99 -4.11 -15.26 -8.59
N SER A 100 -3.54 -14.41 -9.41
CA SER A 100 -4.14 -13.92 -10.66
C SER A 100 -4.19 -14.96 -11.77
N LYS A 101 -3.41 -16.06 -11.67
CA LYS A 101 -3.26 -17.06 -12.71
C LYS A 101 -4.57 -17.68 -13.22
N PRO A 102 -5.56 -18.09 -12.39
CA PRO A 102 -6.81 -18.66 -12.87
C PRO A 102 -7.67 -17.70 -13.68
N PHE A 103 -7.66 -16.42 -13.36
CA PHE A 103 -8.47 -15.42 -14.02
C PHE A 103 -8.05 -15.14 -15.47
N VAL A 104 -6.76 -15.25 -15.75
CA VAL A 104 -6.20 -14.96 -17.09
C VAL A 104 -5.94 -16.21 -17.90
N LYS A 105 -6.21 -17.41 -17.36
CA LYS A 105 -5.89 -18.68 -18.02
C LYS A 105 -6.65 -18.88 -19.33
N GLU A 106 -7.89 -18.43 -19.41
CA GLU A 106 -8.78 -18.61 -20.57
C GLU A 106 -8.64 -17.48 -21.60
N GLU A 107 -7.97 -16.38 -21.22
CA GLU A 107 -7.71 -15.24 -22.09
C GLU A 107 -6.68 -15.54 -23.19
N ASP A 108 -6.67 -14.72 -24.22
CA ASP A 108 -5.66 -14.78 -25.27
C ASP A 108 -4.27 -14.33 -24.79
N TRP A 109 -3.24 -14.57 -25.60
CA TRP A 109 -1.85 -14.23 -25.24
C TRP A 109 -1.64 -12.72 -25.05
N LEU A 110 -2.40 -11.86 -25.75
CA LEU A 110 -2.30 -10.42 -25.69
C LEU A 110 -2.82 -9.89 -24.34
N HIS A 111 -3.98 -10.37 -23.89
CA HIS A 111 -4.55 -10.01 -22.59
C HIS A 111 -3.71 -10.53 -21.42
N VAL A 112 -3.25 -11.80 -21.52
CA VAL A 112 -2.36 -12.41 -20.50
C VAL A 112 -1.04 -11.66 -20.40
N GLY A 113 -0.39 -11.43 -21.53
CA GLY A 113 0.88 -10.70 -21.61
C GLY A 113 0.73 -9.26 -21.14
N GLY A 114 -0.33 -8.56 -21.57
CA GLY A 114 -0.64 -7.20 -21.14
C GLY A 114 -0.87 -7.08 -19.65
N TYR A 115 -1.66 -7.98 -19.06
CA TYR A 115 -1.89 -8.01 -17.61
C TYR A 115 -0.60 -8.15 -16.82
N TYR A 116 0.24 -9.14 -17.13
CA TYR A 116 1.48 -9.38 -16.38
C TYR A 116 2.57 -8.33 -16.66
N THR A 117 2.59 -7.73 -17.85
CA THR A 117 3.45 -6.57 -18.15
C THR A 117 3.11 -5.40 -17.25
N LEU A 118 1.82 -5.00 -17.19
CA LEU A 118 1.37 -3.91 -16.33
C LEU A 118 1.53 -4.23 -14.84
N PHE A 119 1.32 -5.49 -14.46
CA PHE A 119 1.51 -5.96 -13.09
C PHE A 119 2.98 -5.83 -12.65
N GLY A 120 3.91 -6.26 -13.49
CA GLY A 120 5.34 -6.13 -13.23
C GLY A 120 5.79 -4.66 -13.22
N LEU A 121 5.32 -3.83 -14.14
CA LEU A 121 5.60 -2.38 -14.14
C LEU A 121 5.03 -1.67 -12.89
N LEU A 122 3.84 -2.07 -12.42
CA LEU A 122 3.32 -1.57 -11.15
C LEU A 122 4.23 -1.95 -9.97
N THR A 123 4.76 -3.17 -9.97
CA THR A 123 5.75 -3.60 -8.96
C THR A 123 7.03 -2.77 -9.03
N VAL A 124 7.54 -2.48 -10.24
CA VAL A 124 8.68 -1.58 -10.47
C VAL A 124 8.43 -0.20 -9.90
N GLY A 125 7.30 0.41 -10.24
CA GLY A 125 6.95 1.76 -9.76
C GLY A 125 6.87 1.83 -8.23
N LEU A 126 6.21 0.85 -7.61
CA LEU A 126 6.09 0.76 -6.15
C LEU A 126 7.45 0.59 -5.46
N CYS A 127 8.26 -0.37 -5.92
CA CYS A 127 9.58 -0.62 -5.36
C CYS A 127 10.51 0.57 -5.58
N GLY A 128 10.52 1.14 -6.79
CA GLY A 128 11.35 2.29 -7.13
C GLY A 128 11.06 3.52 -6.28
N MET A 129 9.76 3.84 -6.04
CA MET A 129 9.38 4.92 -5.11
C MET A 129 9.91 4.72 -3.69
N ILE A 130 9.99 3.45 -3.25
CA ILE A 130 10.40 3.11 -1.89
C ILE A 130 11.93 3.24 -1.74
N VAL A 131 12.71 2.81 -2.74
CA VAL A 131 14.17 2.67 -2.61
C VAL A 131 14.96 3.88 -3.12
N THR A 132 14.33 4.78 -3.89
CA THR A 132 15.05 5.93 -4.46
C THR A 132 15.45 6.96 -3.41
N GLY A 133 16.66 7.50 -3.55
CA GLY A 133 17.18 8.63 -2.78
C GLY A 133 17.12 9.99 -3.52
N ASP A 134 16.38 10.07 -4.63
CA ASP A 134 16.26 11.26 -5.47
C ASP A 134 14.80 11.65 -5.68
N VAL A 135 14.46 12.92 -5.47
CA VAL A 135 13.07 13.40 -5.52
C VAL A 135 12.50 13.43 -6.94
N PHE A 136 13.31 13.64 -7.98
CA PHE A 136 12.85 13.60 -9.36
C PHE A 136 12.69 12.15 -9.84
N ASN A 137 13.62 11.28 -9.47
CA ASN A 137 13.51 9.85 -9.76
C ASN A 137 12.30 9.22 -9.06
N LEU A 138 11.93 9.73 -7.87
CA LEU A 138 10.67 9.34 -7.22
C LEU A 138 9.45 9.70 -8.08
N TYR A 139 9.45 10.88 -8.74
CA TYR A 139 8.41 11.24 -9.70
C TYR A 139 8.32 10.25 -10.86
N VAL A 140 9.44 9.84 -11.41
CA VAL A 140 9.46 8.86 -12.52
C VAL A 140 8.82 7.53 -12.07
N TYR A 141 9.18 7.02 -10.91
CA TYR A 141 8.56 5.79 -10.37
C TYR A 141 7.08 5.97 -10.00
N LEU A 142 6.71 7.15 -9.51
CA LEU A 142 5.31 7.50 -9.23
C LEU A 142 4.47 7.47 -10.52
N GLU A 143 5.02 7.92 -11.64
CA GLU A 143 4.34 7.86 -12.94
C GLU A 143 4.29 6.43 -13.50
N ILE A 144 5.37 5.64 -13.39
CA ILE A 144 5.37 4.22 -13.77
C ILE A 144 4.29 3.46 -12.96
N MET A 145 4.22 3.68 -11.64
CA MET A 145 3.19 3.11 -10.77
C MET A 145 1.79 3.52 -11.23
N SER A 146 1.60 4.80 -11.52
CA SER A 146 0.30 5.38 -11.85
C SER A 146 -0.24 4.86 -13.18
N LEU A 147 0.55 4.96 -14.24
CA LEU A 147 0.16 4.52 -15.59
C LEU A 147 -0.10 3.02 -15.63
N SER A 148 0.75 2.22 -14.99
CA SER A 148 0.55 0.78 -14.86
C SER A 148 -0.71 0.44 -14.07
N GLY A 149 -0.98 1.19 -12.99
CA GLY A 149 -2.19 1.07 -12.19
C GLY A 149 -3.46 1.41 -12.97
N TYR A 150 -3.46 2.51 -13.75
CA TYR A 150 -4.59 2.87 -14.61
C TYR A 150 -4.86 1.78 -15.65
N GLY A 151 -3.80 1.26 -16.28
CA GLY A 151 -3.89 0.15 -17.22
C GLY A 151 -4.49 -1.10 -16.58
N LEU A 152 -3.99 -1.54 -15.43
CA LEU A 152 -4.52 -2.72 -14.72
C LEU A 152 -5.98 -2.55 -14.29
N ILE A 153 -6.38 -1.36 -13.83
CA ILE A 153 -7.78 -1.08 -13.49
C ILE A 153 -8.64 -1.23 -14.74
N SER A 154 -8.23 -0.68 -15.88
CA SER A 154 -9.03 -0.66 -17.11
C SER A 154 -9.38 -2.05 -17.65
N LEU A 155 -8.60 -3.08 -17.31
CA LEU A 155 -8.81 -4.46 -17.78
C LEU A 155 -10.06 -5.15 -17.17
N GLY A 156 -10.71 -4.57 -16.16
CA GLY A 156 -11.89 -5.18 -15.52
C GLY A 156 -13.22 -5.01 -16.30
N GLY A 157 -13.23 -4.37 -17.48
CA GLY A 157 -14.41 -4.17 -18.32
C GLY A 157 -14.91 -2.72 -18.39
N LYS A 158 -16.11 -2.48 -18.95
CA LYS A 158 -16.60 -1.12 -19.26
C LYS A 158 -16.65 -0.16 -18.07
N LYS A 159 -17.12 -0.61 -16.90
CA LYS A 159 -17.18 0.23 -15.67
C LYS A 159 -15.79 0.54 -15.14
N SER A 160 -14.86 -0.40 -15.26
CA SER A 160 -13.49 -0.21 -14.81
C SER A 160 -12.70 0.74 -15.72
N MET A 161 -12.97 0.78 -17.02
CA MET A 161 -12.39 1.77 -17.93
C MET A 161 -12.75 3.19 -17.50
N LEU A 162 -14.00 3.44 -17.12
CA LEU A 162 -14.44 4.75 -16.61
C LEU A 162 -13.77 5.08 -15.27
N ALA A 163 -13.65 4.10 -14.38
CA ALA A 163 -12.94 4.26 -13.11
C ALA A 163 -11.45 4.58 -13.32
N ALA A 164 -10.79 3.88 -14.25
CA ALA A 164 -9.42 4.13 -14.65
C ALA A 164 -9.23 5.55 -15.22
N PHE A 165 -10.14 5.97 -16.09
CA PHE A 165 -10.10 7.32 -16.67
C PHE A 165 -10.26 8.42 -15.61
N ARG A 166 -11.22 8.26 -14.67
CA ARG A 166 -11.38 9.19 -13.55
C ARG A 166 -10.12 9.27 -12.68
N TYR A 167 -9.51 8.10 -12.43
CA TYR A 167 -8.27 8.05 -11.65
C TYR A 167 -7.10 8.69 -12.42
N LEU A 168 -7.01 8.47 -13.74
CA LEU A 168 -6.01 9.13 -14.57
C LEU A 168 -6.10 10.65 -14.46
N LEU A 169 -7.28 11.23 -14.62
CA LEU A 169 -7.46 12.69 -14.54
C LEU A 169 -7.00 13.26 -13.18
N ILE A 170 -7.52 12.71 -12.08
CA ILE A 170 -7.18 13.18 -10.74
C ILE A 170 -5.72 12.84 -10.39
N GLY A 171 -5.27 11.67 -10.79
CA GLY A 171 -3.92 11.18 -10.52
C GLY A 171 -2.84 12.00 -11.24
N THR A 172 -3.10 12.47 -12.46
CA THR A 172 -2.20 13.36 -13.20
C THR A 172 -2.08 14.71 -12.51
N ILE A 173 -3.20 15.28 -12.01
CA ILE A 173 -3.15 16.50 -11.18
C ILE A 173 -2.26 16.30 -9.95
N GLY A 174 -2.41 15.16 -9.26
CA GLY A 174 -1.57 14.84 -8.11
C GLY A 174 -0.08 14.76 -8.44
N ALA A 175 0.27 14.12 -9.54
CA ALA A 175 1.65 14.02 -10.01
C ALA A 175 2.23 15.38 -10.44
N SER A 176 1.43 16.20 -11.12
CA SER A 176 1.81 17.56 -11.51
C SER A 176 2.08 18.46 -10.30
N LEU A 177 1.24 18.37 -9.26
CA LEU A 177 1.46 19.10 -8.01
C LEU A 177 2.72 18.63 -7.30
N TYR A 178 2.94 17.30 -7.23
CA TYR A 178 4.19 16.78 -6.70
C TYR A 178 5.40 17.35 -7.44
N LEU A 179 5.40 17.28 -8.78
CA LEU A 179 6.50 17.79 -9.62
C LEU A 179 6.70 19.29 -9.46
N LEU A 180 5.62 20.06 -9.31
CA LEU A 180 5.68 21.50 -9.03
C LEU A 180 6.35 21.76 -7.68
N GLY A 181 6.02 20.98 -6.64
CA GLY A 181 6.69 21.02 -5.34
C GLY A 181 8.18 20.73 -5.45
N VAL A 182 8.58 19.72 -6.24
CA VAL A 182 9.99 19.42 -6.55
C VAL A 182 10.65 20.60 -7.23
N GLY A 183 10.00 21.23 -8.20
CA GLY A 183 10.51 22.42 -8.90
C GLY A 183 10.78 23.58 -7.96
N TYR A 184 9.89 23.86 -7.02
CA TYR A 184 10.10 24.90 -5.99
C TYR A 184 11.26 24.57 -5.07
N LEU A 185 11.38 23.32 -4.60
CA LEU A 185 12.51 22.92 -3.77
C LEU A 185 13.83 23.00 -4.54
N TYR A 186 13.84 22.60 -5.80
CA TYR A 186 15.01 22.71 -6.65
C TYR A 186 15.42 24.18 -6.89
N ALA A 187 14.46 25.07 -7.10
CA ALA A 187 14.71 26.50 -7.23
C ALA A 187 15.33 27.12 -5.96
N LEU A 188 14.98 26.60 -4.78
CA LEU A 188 15.52 27.05 -3.49
C LEU A 188 16.90 26.49 -3.19
N THR A 189 17.15 25.22 -3.54
CA THR A 189 18.28 24.44 -3.03
C THR A 189 19.31 24.02 -4.09
N GLY A 190 18.90 23.97 -5.36
CA GLY A 190 19.75 23.52 -6.46
C GLY A 190 20.06 22.02 -6.47
N THR A 191 19.33 21.18 -5.70
CA THR A 191 19.60 19.74 -5.59
C THR A 191 18.31 18.92 -5.65
N LEU A 192 18.42 17.69 -6.18
CA LEU A 192 17.34 16.70 -6.25
C LEU A 192 17.60 15.47 -5.34
N ASN A 193 18.82 15.33 -4.81
CA ASN A 193 19.16 14.27 -3.88
C ASN A 193 18.52 14.54 -2.51
N MET A 194 17.82 13.56 -1.93
CA MET A 194 17.04 13.72 -0.70
C MET A 194 17.91 14.07 0.52
N ALA A 195 19.10 13.47 0.64
CA ALA A 195 19.99 13.72 1.76
C ALA A 195 20.61 15.12 1.69
N ASP A 196 21.03 15.55 0.52
CA ASP A 196 21.56 16.91 0.27
C ASP A 196 20.43 17.95 0.42
N LEU A 197 19.22 17.66 -0.08
CA LEU A 197 18.05 18.49 0.06
C LEU A 197 17.68 18.76 1.53
N ALA A 198 17.73 17.73 2.38
CA ALA A 198 17.45 17.83 3.81
C ALA A 198 18.40 18.81 4.55
N GLN A 199 19.62 18.99 4.04
CA GLN A 199 20.59 19.95 4.58
C GLN A 199 20.37 21.34 4.00
N ARG A 200 20.21 21.45 2.68
CA ARG A 200 20.14 22.73 1.97
C ARG A 200 18.79 23.44 2.15
N VAL A 201 17.72 22.72 2.47
CA VAL A 201 16.39 23.33 2.68
C VAL A 201 16.28 24.14 3.97
N VAL A 202 17.16 23.89 4.95
CA VAL A 202 17.08 24.48 6.31
C VAL A 202 16.97 26.01 6.33
N PRO A 203 17.77 26.78 5.56
CA PRO A 203 17.67 28.25 5.54
C PRO A 203 16.34 28.78 4.97
N PHE A 204 15.62 27.95 4.22
CA PHE A 204 14.39 28.34 3.52
C PHE A 204 13.12 27.93 4.25
N ILE A 205 13.24 27.16 5.35
CA ILE A 205 12.11 26.76 6.19
C ILE A 205 11.47 28.03 6.77
N GLY A 206 10.22 28.29 6.46
CA GLY A 206 9.52 29.51 6.85
C GLY A 206 9.32 30.53 5.71
N THR A 207 9.97 30.32 4.56
CA THR A 207 9.67 31.15 3.37
C THR A 207 8.32 30.75 2.75
N PRO A 208 7.59 31.69 2.12
CA PRO A 208 6.33 31.37 1.43
C PRO A 208 6.49 30.30 0.37
N LEU A 209 7.61 30.30 -0.37
CA LEU A 209 7.87 29.33 -1.42
C LEU A 209 8.04 27.90 -0.87
N PHE A 210 8.69 27.77 0.29
CA PHE A 210 8.77 26.49 1.00
C PHE A 210 7.37 26.01 1.46
N ALA A 211 6.54 26.90 2.02
CA ALA A 211 5.18 26.57 2.43
C ALA A 211 4.32 26.09 1.26
N ILE A 212 4.43 26.74 0.08
CA ILE A 212 3.76 26.31 -1.15
C ILE A 212 4.26 24.93 -1.58
N ALA A 213 5.57 24.67 -1.53
CA ALA A 213 6.12 23.35 -1.86
C ALA A 213 5.56 22.27 -0.94
N VAL A 214 5.51 22.48 0.38
CA VAL A 214 4.92 21.56 1.36
C VAL A 214 3.45 21.29 1.04
N ALA A 215 2.66 22.32 0.72
CA ALA A 215 1.26 22.16 0.34
C ALA A 215 1.12 21.33 -0.94
N CYS A 216 1.97 21.54 -1.94
CA CYS A 216 2.02 20.75 -3.17
C CYS A 216 2.30 19.26 -2.88
N PHE A 217 3.21 18.94 -1.98
CA PHE A 217 3.49 17.56 -1.57
C PHE A 217 2.32 16.92 -0.84
N ILE A 218 1.69 17.63 0.10
CA ILE A 218 0.53 17.11 0.85
C ILE A 218 -0.62 16.80 -0.11
N ILE A 219 -0.94 17.70 -1.03
CA ILE A 219 -2.03 17.49 -1.99
C ILE A 219 -1.65 16.41 -3.00
N GLY A 220 -0.44 16.46 -3.56
CA GLY A 220 0.04 15.51 -4.55
C GLY A 220 0.03 14.06 -4.03
N PHE A 221 0.69 13.82 -2.90
CA PHE A 221 0.65 12.50 -2.25
C PHE A 221 -0.73 12.19 -1.66
N GLY A 222 -1.46 13.18 -1.16
CA GLY A 222 -2.83 13.04 -0.66
C GLY A 222 -3.76 12.44 -1.72
N ILE A 223 -3.67 12.89 -2.98
CA ILE A 223 -4.40 12.29 -4.11
C ILE A 223 -3.95 10.85 -4.32
N LYS A 224 -2.64 10.59 -4.36
CA LYS A 224 -2.08 9.25 -4.66
C LYS A 224 -2.35 8.23 -3.56
N MET A 225 -2.35 8.62 -2.29
CA MET A 225 -2.68 7.73 -1.17
C MET A 225 -4.19 7.66 -0.89
N ALA A 226 -5.00 8.45 -1.58
CA ALA A 226 -6.45 8.61 -1.38
C ALA A 226 -6.83 9.15 0.01
N LEU A 227 -6.13 10.20 0.45
CA LEU A 227 -6.49 10.95 1.65
C LEU A 227 -7.80 11.71 1.44
N PHE A 228 -8.70 11.70 2.43
CA PHE A 228 -9.91 12.52 2.37
C PHE A 228 -9.55 14.04 2.33
N PRO A 229 -10.23 14.84 1.49
CA PRO A 229 -11.33 14.55 0.57
C PRO A 229 -10.87 14.08 -0.83
N LEU A 230 -9.59 13.89 -1.06
CA LEU A 230 -8.98 13.60 -2.37
C LEU A 230 -9.13 12.12 -2.82
N HIS A 231 -9.92 11.34 -2.10
CA HIS A 231 -10.11 9.88 -2.25
C HIS A 231 -11.08 9.45 -3.36
N GLY A 232 -11.73 10.40 -4.06
CA GLY A 232 -12.90 10.11 -4.90
C GLY A 232 -12.69 9.08 -6.03
N TRP A 233 -11.45 8.85 -6.44
CA TRP A 233 -11.09 7.84 -7.43
C TRP A 233 -11.08 6.41 -6.87
N GLN A 234 -10.76 6.24 -5.59
CA GLN A 234 -10.43 4.94 -5.00
C GLN A 234 -11.63 3.97 -4.90
N PRO A 235 -12.85 4.39 -4.48
CA PRO A 235 -13.98 3.47 -4.38
C PRO A 235 -14.33 2.80 -5.70
N ASP A 236 -14.38 3.55 -6.80
CA ASP A 236 -14.69 2.99 -8.12
C ASP A 236 -13.54 2.13 -8.65
N ALA A 237 -12.28 2.58 -8.50
CA ALA A 237 -11.11 1.84 -8.93
C ALA A 237 -11.02 0.46 -8.25
N TYR A 238 -11.22 0.39 -6.93
CA TYR A 238 -11.14 -0.87 -6.19
C TYR A 238 -12.34 -1.79 -6.43
N THR A 239 -13.51 -1.22 -6.67
CA THR A 239 -14.74 -2.00 -6.90
C THR A 239 -14.72 -2.67 -8.27
N PHE A 240 -14.32 -1.94 -9.31
CA PHE A 240 -14.48 -2.39 -10.69
C PHE A 240 -13.22 -2.99 -11.31
N ALA A 241 -12.04 -2.85 -10.69
CA ALA A 241 -10.82 -3.47 -11.20
C ALA A 241 -10.91 -5.01 -11.21
N HIS A 242 -10.14 -5.62 -12.10
CA HIS A 242 -9.95 -7.06 -12.12
C HIS A 242 -9.55 -7.58 -10.71
N PRO A 243 -10.06 -8.73 -10.23
CA PRO A 243 -9.87 -9.18 -8.83
C PRO A 243 -8.42 -9.20 -8.36
N GLY A 244 -7.50 -9.74 -9.16
CA GLY A 244 -6.07 -9.73 -8.83
C GLY A 244 -5.48 -8.33 -8.78
N ALA A 245 -5.83 -7.47 -9.76
CA ALA A 245 -5.41 -6.07 -9.76
C ALA A 245 -5.95 -5.32 -8.54
N ALA A 246 -7.23 -5.49 -8.19
CA ALA A 246 -7.85 -4.88 -7.02
C ALA A 246 -7.12 -5.25 -5.72
N ALA A 247 -6.74 -6.52 -5.54
CA ALA A 247 -5.98 -6.98 -4.38
C ALA A 247 -4.60 -6.33 -4.27
N PHE A 248 -3.88 -6.21 -5.40
CA PHE A 248 -2.55 -5.59 -5.44
C PHE A 248 -2.62 -4.07 -5.19
N ILE A 249 -3.52 -3.39 -5.88
CA ILE A 249 -3.73 -1.94 -5.74
C ILE A 249 -4.14 -1.61 -4.30
N ALA A 250 -5.12 -2.34 -3.73
CA ALA A 250 -5.56 -2.14 -2.36
C ALA A 250 -4.48 -2.49 -1.32
N GLY A 251 -3.65 -3.51 -1.60
CA GLY A 251 -2.53 -3.90 -0.76
C GLY A 251 -1.40 -2.88 -0.72
N CYS A 252 -0.96 -2.35 -1.87
CA CYS A 252 0.32 -1.64 -1.99
C CYS A 252 0.22 -0.20 -2.50
N MET A 253 -0.68 0.10 -3.47
CA MET A 253 -0.60 1.31 -4.27
C MET A 253 -0.78 2.61 -3.47
N SER A 254 -1.61 2.63 -2.43
CA SER A 254 -1.78 3.79 -1.55
C SER A 254 -0.70 3.90 -0.47
N LYS A 255 0.06 2.83 -0.19
CA LYS A 255 1.05 2.75 0.90
C LYS A 255 2.39 3.37 0.50
N ALA A 256 2.83 3.18 -0.74
CA ALA A 256 4.07 3.78 -1.22
C ALA A 256 4.02 5.33 -1.22
N PRO A 257 2.96 6.01 -1.69
CA PRO A 257 2.82 7.46 -1.54
C PRO A 257 2.69 7.92 -0.08
N ALA A 258 2.03 7.13 0.79
CA ALA A 258 1.95 7.45 2.22
C ALA A 258 3.33 7.40 2.88
N TYR A 259 4.13 6.37 2.55
CA TYR A 259 5.52 6.29 2.99
C TYR A 259 6.37 7.46 2.43
N ALA A 260 6.20 7.79 1.14
CA ALA A 260 6.91 8.92 0.55
C ALA A 260 6.59 10.23 1.28
N LEU A 261 5.33 10.46 1.63
CA LEU A 261 4.93 11.63 2.43
C LEU A 261 5.61 11.63 3.81
N ILE A 262 5.68 10.47 4.51
CA ILE A 262 6.43 10.33 5.77
C ILE A 262 7.89 10.74 5.57
N ARG A 263 8.53 10.30 4.46
CA ARG A 263 9.91 10.66 4.13
C ARG A 263 10.10 12.17 4.02
N PHE A 264 9.24 12.85 3.25
CA PHE A 264 9.33 14.30 3.10
C PHE A 264 9.12 15.02 4.43
N MET A 265 8.07 14.67 5.18
CA MET A 265 7.71 15.38 6.41
C MET A 265 8.78 15.24 7.50
N TYR A 266 9.35 14.04 7.69
CA TYR A 266 10.18 13.75 8.85
C TYR A 266 11.68 13.71 8.57
N TYR A 267 12.11 13.38 7.34
CA TYR A 267 13.54 13.27 7.03
C TYR A 267 14.07 14.44 6.23
N ILE A 268 13.22 15.11 5.42
CA ILE A 268 13.65 16.22 4.58
C ILE A 268 13.27 17.58 5.20
N PHE A 269 12.01 17.76 5.60
CA PHE A 269 11.50 19.08 5.98
C PHE A 269 11.72 19.47 7.45
N LYS A 270 12.10 18.54 8.31
CA LYS A 270 12.30 18.73 9.76
C LYS A 270 11.07 19.33 10.46
N VAL A 271 10.44 18.55 11.31
CA VAL A 271 9.09 18.77 11.90
C VAL A 271 8.98 20.03 12.76
N ASP A 272 10.09 20.61 13.24
CA ASP A 272 10.12 21.64 14.31
C ASP A 272 9.84 23.08 13.85
N SER A 273 9.27 23.30 12.66
CA SER A 273 8.99 24.64 12.16
C SER A 273 7.49 24.98 12.22
N PRO A 274 7.11 26.29 12.35
CA PRO A 274 5.70 26.71 12.33
C PRO A 274 4.93 26.25 11.07
N VAL A 275 5.60 26.26 9.90
CA VAL A 275 5.02 25.77 8.65
C VAL A 275 4.70 24.29 8.73
N MET A 276 5.62 23.52 9.32
CA MET A 276 5.41 22.07 9.47
C MET A 276 4.35 21.76 10.52
N HIS A 277 4.27 22.50 11.62
CA HIS A 277 3.16 22.34 12.57
C HIS A 277 1.80 22.61 11.93
N SER A 278 1.69 23.65 11.09
CA SER A 278 0.48 23.94 10.33
C SER A 278 0.16 22.81 9.34
N ALA A 279 1.15 22.27 8.65
CA ALA A 279 1.00 21.14 7.72
C ALA A 279 0.52 19.87 8.43
N LEU A 280 1.10 19.54 9.59
CA LEU A 280 0.68 18.39 10.41
C LEU A 280 -0.75 18.57 10.94
N ASN A 281 -1.13 19.76 11.37
CA ASN A 281 -2.50 20.07 11.81
C ASN A 281 -3.51 19.83 10.66
N VAL A 282 -3.20 20.30 9.43
CA VAL A 282 -4.03 20.04 8.25
C VAL A 282 -4.14 18.54 7.99
N LEU A 283 -3.04 17.80 8.01
CA LEU A 283 -3.05 16.33 7.84
C LEU A 283 -3.91 15.66 8.92
N GLY A 284 -3.84 16.13 10.17
CA GLY A 284 -4.64 15.61 11.28
C GLY A 284 -6.14 15.81 11.04
N ILE A 285 -6.55 17.02 10.63
CA ILE A 285 -7.96 17.33 10.33
C ILE A 285 -8.46 16.45 9.16
N LEU A 286 -7.70 16.37 8.07
CA LEU A 286 -8.05 15.53 6.93
C LEU A 286 -8.08 14.05 7.30
N GLY A 287 -7.16 13.59 8.17
CA GLY A 287 -7.13 12.23 8.69
C GLY A 287 -8.37 11.89 9.51
N ILE A 288 -8.79 12.77 10.44
CA ILE A 288 -10.01 12.61 11.24
C ILE A 288 -11.25 12.52 10.33
N ALA A 289 -11.38 13.48 9.40
CA ALA A 289 -12.48 13.50 8.46
C ALA A 289 -12.53 12.22 7.62
N GLY A 290 -11.36 11.74 7.15
CA GLY A 290 -11.22 10.48 6.42
C GLY A 290 -11.63 9.27 7.24
N ILE A 291 -11.25 9.20 8.51
CA ILE A 291 -11.64 8.13 9.44
C ILE A 291 -13.15 8.06 9.60
N LEU A 292 -13.77 9.19 9.94
CA LEU A 292 -15.20 9.22 10.25
C LEU A 292 -16.06 9.02 8.99
N ILE A 293 -15.83 9.82 7.96
CA ILE A 293 -16.62 9.77 6.72
C ILE A 293 -16.38 8.45 5.99
N GLY A 294 -15.13 7.97 5.89
CA GLY A 294 -14.80 6.69 5.29
C GLY A 294 -15.51 5.52 5.99
N SER A 295 -15.56 5.51 7.33
CA SER A 295 -16.26 4.47 8.10
C SER A 295 -17.77 4.55 7.90
N ILE A 296 -18.38 5.73 7.93
CA ILE A 296 -19.82 5.93 7.69
C ILE A 296 -20.18 5.46 6.27
N MET A 297 -19.41 5.88 5.26
CA MET A 297 -19.64 5.47 3.89
C MET A 297 -19.46 3.96 3.68
N ALA A 298 -18.53 3.32 4.41
CA ALA A 298 -18.36 1.87 4.39
C ALA A 298 -19.60 1.14 4.93
N MET A 299 -20.19 1.63 6.04
CA MET A 299 -21.43 1.06 6.61
C MET A 299 -22.62 1.13 5.64
N ALA A 300 -22.68 2.19 4.82
CA ALA A 300 -23.76 2.41 3.88
C ALA A 300 -23.69 1.52 2.62
N GLN A 301 -22.61 0.76 2.40
CA GLN A 301 -22.44 -0.06 1.19
C GLN A 301 -23.11 -1.43 1.32
N TYR A 302 -23.65 -1.90 0.19
CA TYR A 302 -24.17 -3.27 -0.02
C TYR A 302 -23.18 -4.15 -0.80
N ASP A 303 -22.36 -3.55 -1.63
CA ASP A 303 -21.26 -4.24 -2.34
C ASP A 303 -20.05 -4.38 -1.42
N PHE A 304 -19.51 -5.62 -1.32
CA PHE A 304 -18.42 -5.91 -0.39
C PHE A 304 -17.11 -5.22 -0.81
N ARG A 305 -16.79 -5.17 -2.13
CA ARG A 305 -15.59 -4.47 -2.61
C ARG A 305 -15.66 -2.99 -2.32
N ARG A 306 -16.83 -2.38 -2.58
CA ARG A 306 -17.04 -0.95 -2.35
C ARG A 306 -16.98 -0.59 -0.87
N MET A 307 -17.53 -1.44 -0.01
CA MET A 307 -17.37 -1.31 1.45
C MET A 307 -15.89 -1.34 1.86
N LEU A 308 -15.12 -2.31 1.34
CA LEU A 308 -13.69 -2.40 1.59
C LEU A 308 -12.93 -1.20 1.05
N ALA A 309 -13.33 -0.62 -0.07
CA ALA A 309 -12.72 0.57 -0.63
C ALA A 309 -12.90 1.78 0.30
N TYR A 310 -14.10 2.06 0.77
CA TYR A 310 -14.34 3.14 1.74
C TYR A 310 -13.66 2.88 3.10
N SER A 311 -13.64 1.63 3.56
CA SER A 311 -12.86 1.31 4.76
C SER A 311 -11.36 1.53 4.56
N SER A 312 -10.82 1.51 3.32
CA SER A 312 -9.43 1.91 3.04
C SER A 312 -9.21 3.40 3.22
N VAL A 313 -10.17 4.25 2.84
CA VAL A 313 -10.12 5.70 3.09
C VAL A 313 -9.98 5.97 4.60
N ALA A 314 -10.78 5.28 5.42
CA ALA A 314 -10.66 5.40 6.87
C ALA A 314 -9.27 4.98 7.39
N GLN A 315 -8.70 3.90 6.88
CA GLN A 315 -7.38 3.43 7.31
C GLN A 315 -6.22 4.34 6.84
N ILE A 316 -6.36 5.01 5.70
CA ILE A 316 -5.41 6.07 5.31
C ILE A 316 -5.49 7.25 6.30
N GLY A 317 -6.69 7.54 6.81
CA GLY A 317 -6.85 8.51 7.90
C GLY A 317 -6.06 8.16 9.17
N TYR A 318 -5.96 6.88 9.55
CA TYR A 318 -5.11 6.45 10.68
C TYR A 318 -3.63 6.76 10.45
N ILE A 319 -3.14 6.54 9.22
CA ILE A 319 -1.75 6.87 8.85
C ILE A 319 -1.55 8.39 8.94
N ALA A 320 -2.52 9.17 8.42
CA ALA A 320 -2.45 10.63 8.42
C ALA A 320 -2.43 11.21 9.85
N ILE A 321 -3.29 10.74 10.77
CA ILE A 321 -3.25 11.20 12.17
C ILE A 321 -1.97 10.76 12.89
N GLY A 322 -1.42 9.57 12.57
CA GLY A 322 -0.14 9.13 13.11
C GLY A 322 1.01 10.05 12.70
N MET A 323 1.02 10.51 11.43
CA MET A 323 1.94 11.56 10.99
C MET A 323 1.66 12.89 11.69
N ALA A 324 0.38 13.28 11.82
CA ALA A 324 -0.02 14.57 12.39
C ALA A 324 0.36 14.75 13.87
N MET A 325 0.51 13.66 14.61
CA MET A 325 0.90 13.72 16.03
C MET A 325 2.29 14.31 16.26
N GLY A 326 3.18 14.28 15.28
CA GLY A 326 4.51 14.88 15.37
C GLY A 326 5.43 14.27 16.40
N ASN A 327 5.16 13.07 16.92
CA ASN A 327 5.95 12.41 17.95
C ASN A 327 6.33 10.97 17.56
N MET A 328 7.28 10.39 18.30
CA MET A 328 7.85 9.08 18.02
C MET A 328 6.78 7.95 17.96
N TYR A 329 5.85 7.93 18.91
CA TYR A 329 4.84 6.86 18.97
C TYR A 329 3.82 6.98 17.82
N GLY A 330 3.41 8.21 17.48
CA GLY A 330 2.57 8.47 16.31
C GLY A 330 3.24 8.03 15.01
N PHE A 331 4.53 8.34 14.85
CA PHE A 331 5.35 7.89 13.71
C PHE A 331 5.42 6.35 13.64
N ILE A 332 5.78 5.68 14.75
CA ILE A 332 5.83 4.22 14.82
C ILE A 332 4.46 3.62 14.47
N GLY A 333 3.38 4.20 15.03
CA GLY A 333 2.01 3.79 14.75
C GLY A 333 1.65 3.91 13.28
N ALA A 334 2.02 5.03 12.61
CA ALA A 334 1.77 5.24 11.18
C ALA A 334 2.51 4.22 10.30
N VAL A 335 3.81 4.01 10.54
CA VAL A 335 4.62 3.05 9.78
C VAL A 335 4.14 1.63 9.97
N LEU A 336 3.92 1.21 11.22
CA LEU A 336 3.39 -0.12 11.52
C LEU A 336 2.00 -0.32 10.91
N HIS A 337 1.17 0.74 10.89
CA HIS A 337 -0.14 0.69 10.26
C HIS A 337 -0.07 0.54 8.74
N ILE A 338 0.92 1.13 8.06
CA ILE A 338 1.16 0.90 6.63
C ILE A 338 1.38 -0.60 6.37
N ILE A 339 2.24 -1.25 7.14
CA ILE A 339 2.56 -2.68 6.98
C ILE A 339 1.32 -3.54 7.24
N ASN A 340 0.67 -3.33 8.38
CA ASN A 340 -0.49 -4.11 8.79
C ASN A 340 -1.67 -3.93 7.83
N HIS A 341 -1.95 -2.70 7.40
CA HIS A 341 -3.03 -2.36 6.48
C HIS A 341 -2.82 -2.99 5.10
N ALA A 342 -1.57 -3.11 4.64
CA ALA A 342 -1.25 -3.78 3.38
C ALA A 342 -1.67 -5.26 3.43
N PHE A 343 -1.34 -6.00 4.49
CA PHE A 343 -1.76 -7.40 4.69
C PHE A 343 -3.27 -7.53 4.82
N MET A 344 -3.89 -6.72 5.70
CA MET A 344 -5.33 -6.76 5.93
C MET A 344 -6.13 -6.53 4.64
N LYS A 345 -5.76 -5.50 3.85
CA LYS A 345 -6.48 -5.18 2.62
C LYS A 345 -6.23 -6.17 1.51
N CYS A 346 -4.99 -6.57 1.31
CA CYS A 346 -4.68 -7.59 0.32
C CYS A 346 -5.46 -8.88 0.60
N SER A 347 -5.45 -9.40 1.84
CA SER A 347 -6.17 -10.62 2.21
C SER A 347 -7.69 -10.51 1.98
N LEU A 348 -8.31 -9.39 2.35
CA LEU A 348 -9.73 -9.15 2.13
C LEU A 348 -10.10 -9.12 0.64
N PHE A 349 -9.30 -8.42 -0.18
CA PHE A 349 -9.55 -8.36 -1.63
C PHE A 349 -9.24 -9.68 -2.34
N LEU A 350 -8.27 -10.46 -1.88
CA LEU A 350 -8.05 -11.82 -2.38
C LEU A 350 -9.24 -12.73 -2.10
N VAL A 351 -9.81 -12.66 -0.89
CA VAL A 351 -10.97 -13.50 -0.56
C VAL A 351 -12.19 -13.10 -1.38
N ILE A 352 -12.50 -11.79 -1.46
CA ILE A 352 -13.70 -11.37 -2.20
C ILE A 352 -13.56 -11.64 -3.70
N GLY A 353 -12.36 -11.52 -4.27
CA GLY A 353 -12.11 -11.94 -5.64
C GLY A 353 -12.26 -13.45 -5.83
N GLY A 354 -11.90 -14.27 -4.84
CA GLY A 354 -12.17 -15.71 -4.84
C GLY A 354 -13.65 -16.06 -4.78
N VAL A 355 -14.43 -15.31 -4.00
CA VAL A 355 -15.90 -15.45 -3.96
C VAL A 355 -16.50 -15.11 -5.31
N GLU A 356 -16.08 -14.00 -5.90
CA GLU A 356 -16.54 -13.60 -7.24
C GLU A 356 -16.15 -14.62 -8.32
N HIS A 357 -14.92 -15.15 -8.28
CA HIS A 357 -14.49 -16.19 -9.21
C HIS A 357 -15.42 -17.43 -9.14
N ARG A 358 -15.78 -17.87 -7.93
CA ARG A 358 -16.60 -19.07 -7.75
C ARG A 358 -18.08 -18.83 -7.99
N PHE A 359 -18.65 -17.72 -7.52
CA PHE A 359 -20.10 -17.48 -7.49
C PHE A 359 -20.58 -16.34 -8.37
N GLY A 360 -19.68 -15.54 -8.96
CA GLY A 360 -20.03 -14.39 -9.81
C GLY A 360 -20.64 -13.21 -9.04
N GLU A 361 -20.81 -13.30 -7.72
CA GLU A 361 -21.45 -12.28 -6.89
C GLU A 361 -20.58 -11.82 -5.73
N VAL A 362 -20.75 -10.54 -5.35
CA VAL A 362 -20.03 -9.88 -4.24
C VAL A 362 -20.96 -9.12 -3.31
N ASN A 363 -22.26 -9.40 -3.35
CA ASN A 363 -23.26 -8.76 -2.49
C ASN A 363 -23.14 -9.28 -1.04
N LEU A 364 -23.03 -8.37 -0.08
CA LEU A 364 -22.87 -8.68 1.35
C LEU A 364 -23.98 -9.60 1.89
N TYR A 365 -25.22 -9.41 1.47
CA TYR A 365 -26.37 -10.16 1.98
C TYR A 365 -26.55 -11.56 1.36
N ARG A 366 -25.68 -11.93 0.42
CA ARG A 366 -25.70 -13.24 -0.23
C ARG A 366 -24.50 -14.12 0.14
N LEU A 367 -23.82 -13.84 1.24
CA LEU A 367 -22.65 -14.60 1.72
C LEU A 367 -23.04 -15.75 2.67
N GLY A 368 -24.34 -16.02 2.88
CA GLY A 368 -24.83 -17.05 3.78
C GLY A 368 -24.30 -18.44 3.44
N GLY A 369 -23.75 -19.16 4.44
CA GLY A 369 -23.19 -20.50 4.27
C GLY A 369 -21.81 -20.56 3.61
N LEU A 370 -21.15 -19.41 3.37
CA LEU A 370 -19.80 -19.36 2.78
C LEU A 370 -18.76 -20.13 3.63
N ASN A 371 -18.94 -20.15 4.96
CA ASN A 371 -18.10 -20.88 5.90
C ASN A 371 -17.99 -22.37 5.59
N LYS A 372 -19.04 -23.00 5.07
CA LYS A 372 -19.05 -24.43 4.67
C LYS A 372 -18.40 -24.64 3.30
N LYS A 373 -18.58 -23.68 2.38
CA LYS A 373 -18.13 -23.81 0.98
C LYS A 373 -16.68 -23.35 0.76
N MET A 374 -16.21 -22.36 1.56
CA MET A 374 -14.88 -21.73 1.42
C MET A 374 -14.27 -21.44 2.81
N THR A 375 -14.01 -22.48 3.59
CA THR A 375 -13.59 -22.38 5.00
C THR A 375 -12.33 -21.54 5.19
N ILE A 376 -11.28 -21.75 4.39
CA ILE A 376 -10.02 -20.98 4.48
C ILE A 376 -10.28 -19.49 4.22
N SER A 377 -11.05 -19.18 3.18
CA SER A 377 -11.42 -17.80 2.86
C SER A 377 -12.20 -17.13 3.99
N THR A 378 -13.13 -17.86 4.59
CA THR A 378 -13.94 -17.33 5.70
C THR A 378 -13.10 -17.07 6.95
N ILE A 379 -12.18 -17.99 7.29
CA ILE A 379 -11.23 -17.78 8.40
C ILE A 379 -10.35 -16.55 8.11
N THR A 380 -9.83 -16.41 6.89
CA THR A 380 -8.99 -15.27 6.51
C THR A 380 -9.76 -13.94 6.62
N VAL A 381 -11.02 -13.87 6.15
CA VAL A 381 -11.85 -12.67 6.32
C VAL A 381 -12.07 -12.36 7.78
N THR A 382 -12.35 -13.38 8.61
CA THR A 382 -12.55 -13.19 10.05
C THR A 382 -11.31 -12.63 10.72
N LEU A 383 -10.13 -13.19 10.47
CA LEU A 383 -8.86 -12.69 10.98
C LEU A 383 -8.57 -11.24 10.53
N ALA A 384 -8.80 -10.96 9.26
CA ALA A 384 -8.61 -9.62 8.72
C ALA A 384 -9.62 -8.63 9.30
N ALA A 385 -10.87 -9.02 9.48
CA ALA A 385 -11.91 -8.22 10.12
C ALA A 385 -11.57 -7.89 11.58
N LEU A 386 -11.17 -8.87 12.37
CA LEU A 386 -10.71 -8.67 13.75
C LEU A 386 -9.50 -7.74 13.82
N SER A 387 -8.59 -7.88 12.86
CA SER A 387 -7.44 -6.99 12.73
C SER A 387 -7.82 -5.56 12.34
N MET A 388 -8.78 -5.37 11.44
CA MET A 388 -9.33 -4.05 11.07
C MET A 388 -10.03 -3.37 12.26
N ILE A 389 -10.75 -4.14 13.09
CA ILE A 389 -11.35 -3.66 14.34
C ILE A 389 -10.25 -3.27 15.33
N GLY A 390 -9.16 -4.03 15.37
CA GLY A 390 -8.04 -3.84 16.29
C GLY A 390 -8.15 -4.67 17.54
N LEU A 391 -8.47 -5.98 17.39
CA LEU A 391 -8.53 -6.92 18.50
C LEU A 391 -7.22 -7.73 18.59
N PRO A 392 -6.64 -7.90 19.82
CA PRO A 392 -5.47 -8.75 19.98
C PRO A 392 -5.84 -10.24 19.70
N PRO A 393 -4.92 -11.09 19.22
CA PRO A 393 -3.50 -10.84 18.99
C PRO A 393 -3.18 -10.39 17.53
N THR A 394 -4.11 -9.81 16.81
CA THR A 394 -3.94 -9.47 15.40
C THR A 394 -3.09 -8.21 15.21
N ALA A 395 -2.46 -8.08 14.04
CA ALA A 395 -1.54 -7.02 13.69
C ALA A 395 -2.13 -5.59 13.86
N GLY A 396 -3.41 -5.41 13.51
CA GLY A 396 -4.08 -4.10 13.58
C GLY A 396 -4.21 -3.52 14.99
N PHE A 397 -4.26 -4.37 16.02
CA PHE A 397 -4.28 -3.93 17.42
C PHE A 397 -3.02 -3.13 17.77
N PHE A 398 -1.84 -3.66 17.42
CA PHE A 398 -0.57 -3.04 17.81
C PHE A 398 -0.36 -1.69 17.13
N SER A 399 -0.68 -1.54 15.86
CA SER A 399 -0.57 -0.24 15.20
C SER A 399 -1.50 0.81 15.82
N LYS A 400 -2.74 0.43 16.14
CA LYS A 400 -3.67 1.33 16.85
C LYS A 400 -3.21 1.66 18.27
N TRP A 401 -2.61 0.69 18.96
CA TRP A 401 -2.03 0.90 20.27
C TRP A 401 -0.94 1.97 20.24
N TYR A 402 0.01 1.88 19.28
CA TYR A 402 1.04 2.91 19.13
C TYR A 402 0.45 4.28 18.76
N LEU A 403 -0.60 4.34 17.94
CA LEU A 403 -1.30 5.59 17.66
C LEU A 403 -1.96 6.18 18.91
N MET A 404 -2.59 5.35 19.75
CA MET A 404 -3.16 5.81 21.02
C MET A 404 -2.07 6.30 21.98
N MET A 405 -0.94 5.59 22.07
CA MET A 405 0.23 6.04 22.85
C MET A 405 0.78 7.38 22.33
N GLY A 406 0.83 7.57 21.01
CA GLY A 406 1.24 8.84 20.40
C GLY A 406 0.31 9.98 20.74
N ALA A 407 -1.00 9.76 20.69
CA ALA A 407 -1.99 10.74 21.09
C ALA A 407 -1.94 11.06 22.59
N TYR A 408 -1.70 10.07 23.43
CA TYR A 408 -1.58 10.24 24.88
C TYR A 408 -0.32 11.05 25.26
N THR A 409 0.85 10.65 24.73
CA THR A 409 2.12 11.33 25.02
C THR A 409 2.18 12.74 24.46
N GLY A 410 1.53 12.99 23.32
CA GLY A 410 1.38 14.32 22.71
C GLY A 410 0.28 15.17 23.35
N GLN A 411 -0.43 14.68 24.37
CA GLN A 411 -1.59 15.34 25.00
C GLN A 411 -2.72 15.69 24.01
N GLN A 412 -2.79 14.96 22.91
CA GLN A 412 -3.76 15.16 21.82
C GLN A 412 -4.95 14.19 22.00
N TYR A 413 -5.61 14.23 23.14
CA TYR A 413 -6.65 13.30 23.58
C TYR A 413 -7.83 13.17 22.59
N PHE A 414 -8.06 14.19 21.77
CA PHE A 414 -9.10 14.14 20.73
C PHE A 414 -8.86 13.01 19.73
N TYR A 415 -7.60 12.73 19.37
CA TYR A 415 -7.28 11.59 18.49
C TYR A 415 -7.64 10.25 19.15
N ILE A 416 -7.50 10.11 20.47
CA ILE A 416 -7.91 8.89 21.20
C ILE A 416 -9.41 8.67 21.02
N ALA A 417 -10.23 9.71 21.22
CA ALA A 417 -11.67 9.62 21.03
C ALA A 417 -12.03 9.20 19.59
N VAL A 418 -11.39 9.79 18.59
CA VAL A 418 -11.59 9.44 17.18
C VAL A 418 -11.21 7.98 16.89
N LEU A 419 -10.07 7.51 17.42
CA LEU A 419 -9.60 6.12 17.27
C LEU A 419 -10.57 5.11 17.88
N VAL A 420 -11.11 5.40 19.07
CA VAL A 420 -12.09 4.54 19.75
C VAL A 420 -13.41 4.50 18.95
N VAL A 421 -13.96 5.67 18.60
CA VAL A 421 -15.20 5.75 17.79
C VAL A 421 -15.03 5.00 16.48
N SER A 422 -13.91 5.18 15.79
CA SER A 422 -13.65 4.49 14.53
C SER A 422 -13.52 2.97 14.71
N SER A 423 -12.94 2.49 15.81
CA SER A 423 -12.88 1.04 16.09
C SER A 423 -14.26 0.46 16.29
N LEU A 424 -15.18 1.17 16.95
CA LEU A 424 -16.59 0.79 17.07
C LEU A 424 -17.30 0.77 15.69
N LEU A 425 -17.09 1.79 14.88
CA LEU A 425 -17.66 1.82 13.52
C LEU A 425 -17.11 0.65 12.66
N ASN A 426 -15.81 0.37 12.75
CA ASN A 426 -15.21 -0.79 12.08
C ASN A 426 -15.85 -2.09 12.55
N ALA A 427 -16.11 -2.24 13.85
CA ALA A 427 -16.77 -3.42 14.39
C ALA A 427 -18.16 -3.61 13.78
N ILE A 428 -18.97 -2.55 13.66
CA ILE A 428 -20.33 -2.62 13.10
C ILE A 428 -20.33 -3.26 11.70
N TYR A 429 -19.53 -2.73 10.76
CA TYR A 429 -19.61 -3.24 9.38
C TYR A 429 -18.83 -4.54 9.17
N PHE A 430 -17.78 -4.83 9.95
CA PHE A 430 -17.09 -6.12 9.86
C PHE A 430 -17.84 -7.25 10.56
N PHE A 431 -18.48 -7.01 11.70
CA PHE A 431 -19.35 -8.03 12.32
C PHE A 431 -20.55 -8.36 11.45
N ARG A 432 -21.11 -7.41 10.71
CA ARG A 432 -22.15 -7.68 9.70
C ARG A 432 -21.69 -8.71 8.66
N ILE A 433 -20.42 -8.65 8.21
CA ILE A 433 -19.88 -9.64 7.27
C ILE A 433 -19.75 -11.00 7.93
N ILE A 434 -19.21 -11.06 9.14
CA ILE A 434 -19.04 -12.31 9.91
C ILE A 434 -20.40 -12.94 10.15
N GLU A 435 -21.41 -12.17 10.58
CA GLU A 435 -22.78 -12.64 10.77
C GLU A 435 -23.35 -13.23 9.48
N GLN A 436 -23.22 -12.54 8.34
CA GLN A 436 -23.70 -13.06 7.06
C GLN A 436 -23.04 -14.40 6.70
N MET A 437 -21.73 -14.54 6.87
CA MET A 437 -21.01 -15.76 6.50
C MET A 437 -21.30 -16.96 7.40
N PHE A 438 -21.55 -16.75 8.70
CA PHE A 438 -21.65 -17.84 9.69
C PHE A 438 -23.05 -18.12 10.18
N VAL A 439 -23.90 -17.10 10.32
CA VAL A 439 -25.21 -17.19 11.00
C VAL A 439 -26.36 -17.25 10.02
N GLN A 440 -26.27 -16.51 8.91
CA GLN A 440 -27.36 -16.45 7.94
C GLN A 440 -27.52 -17.79 7.21
N ARG A 441 -28.79 -18.12 6.86
CA ARG A 441 -29.12 -19.32 6.09
C ARG A 441 -28.35 -19.36 4.79
N GLU A 442 -28.02 -20.58 4.33
CA GLU A 442 -27.35 -20.77 3.05
C GLU A 442 -28.13 -20.05 1.95
N ALA A 443 -27.50 -19.03 1.35
CA ALA A 443 -28.02 -18.45 0.13
C ALA A 443 -27.91 -19.46 -1.00
N SER A 444 -28.90 -19.49 -1.92
CA SER A 444 -28.83 -20.28 -3.15
C SER A 444 -27.82 -19.66 -4.11
N LEU A 445 -26.53 -19.69 -3.73
CA LEU A 445 -25.45 -19.22 -4.58
C LEU A 445 -25.25 -20.21 -5.72
N THR A 446 -25.51 -19.77 -6.95
CA THR A 446 -25.20 -20.52 -8.15
C THR A 446 -23.69 -20.50 -8.39
N GLU A 447 -23.06 -21.67 -8.45
CA GLU A 447 -21.63 -21.75 -8.74
C GLU A 447 -21.37 -21.51 -10.22
N VAL A 448 -20.62 -20.47 -10.56
CA VAL A 448 -20.19 -20.15 -11.93
C VAL A 448 -18.98 -21.02 -12.29
N HIS A 449 -18.02 -21.15 -11.39
CA HIS A 449 -16.86 -22.03 -11.54
C HIS A 449 -16.81 -23.03 -10.38
N PRO A 450 -17.54 -24.17 -10.47
CA PRO A 450 -17.61 -25.15 -9.41
C PRO A 450 -16.24 -25.80 -9.18
N HIS A 451 -15.78 -25.81 -7.94
CA HIS A 451 -14.53 -26.44 -7.56
C HIS A 451 -14.78 -27.57 -6.54
N LYS A 452 -14.50 -28.81 -6.96
CA LYS A 452 -14.73 -30.05 -6.15
C LYS A 452 -13.58 -30.29 -5.15
N GLY A 453 -13.16 -29.34 -4.37
CA GLY A 453 -12.10 -29.55 -3.39
C GLY A 453 -12.45 -28.97 -2.02
N LYS A 454 -11.84 -29.49 -0.93
CA LYS A 454 -11.99 -28.95 0.43
C LYS A 454 -11.58 -27.47 0.55
N LEU A 455 -10.71 -26.97 -0.34
CA LEU A 455 -10.25 -25.59 -0.37
C LEU A 455 -11.30 -24.62 -0.95
N GLY A 456 -12.24 -25.13 -1.76
CA GLY A 456 -13.28 -24.32 -2.41
C GLY A 456 -12.79 -23.41 -3.54
N LEU A 457 -11.48 -23.37 -3.81
CA LEU A 457 -10.81 -22.57 -4.84
C LEU A 457 -9.62 -23.35 -5.42
N PRO A 458 -9.12 -22.99 -6.62
CA PRO A 458 -7.84 -23.48 -7.14
C PRO A 458 -6.70 -23.22 -6.17
N PHE A 459 -5.73 -24.15 -6.10
CA PHE A 459 -4.60 -24.04 -5.16
C PHE A 459 -3.83 -22.71 -5.30
N SER A 460 -3.64 -22.22 -6.53
CA SER A 460 -2.98 -20.93 -6.81
C SER A 460 -3.71 -19.72 -6.22
N MET A 461 -5.01 -19.83 -5.92
CA MET A 461 -5.78 -18.80 -5.23
C MET A 461 -5.85 -19.06 -3.72
N ALA A 462 -6.05 -20.31 -3.32
CA ALA A 462 -6.21 -20.70 -1.91
C ALA A 462 -4.93 -20.47 -1.10
N LEU A 463 -3.74 -20.76 -1.68
CA LEU A 463 -2.45 -20.58 -1.03
C LEU A 463 -2.17 -19.10 -0.67
N PRO A 464 -2.26 -18.12 -1.58
CA PRO A 464 -2.11 -16.71 -1.22
C PRO A 464 -3.09 -16.22 -0.17
N ILE A 465 -4.37 -16.62 -0.24
CA ILE A 465 -5.38 -16.28 0.77
C ILE A 465 -4.96 -16.79 2.14
N PHE A 466 -4.53 -18.05 2.23
CA PHE A 466 -4.09 -18.67 3.47
C PHE A 466 -2.84 -18.00 4.05
N VAL A 467 -1.82 -17.78 3.20
CA VAL A 467 -0.56 -17.15 3.60
C VAL A 467 -0.78 -15.72 4.10
N MET A 468 -1.62 -14.94 3.40
CA MET A 468 -1.95 -13.58 3.83
C MET A 468 -2.76 -13.56 5.13
N GLY A 469 -3.66 -14.52 5.33
CA GLY A 469 -4.42 -14.69 6.58
C GLY A 469 -3.52 -15.01 7.77
N ILE A 470 -2.60 -15.97 7.63
CA ILE A 470 -1.61 -16.29 8.67
C ILE A 470 -0.67 -15.10 8.89
N GLY A 471 -0.28 -14.41 7.84
CA GLY A 471 0.58 -13.21 7.93
C GLY A 471 0.02 -12.14 8.87
N ILE A 472 -1.30 -11.99 8.97
CA ILE A 472 -1.94 -11.07 9.94
C ILE A 472 -1.65 -11.46 11.39
N LEU A 473 -1.65 -12.76 11.70
CA LEU A 473 -1.31 -13.25 13.04
C LEU A 473 0.19 -13.14 13.31
N VAL A 474 1.01 -13.56 12.36
CA VAL A 474 2.47 -13.47 12.44
C VAL A 474 2.90 -12.02 12.70
N LEU A 475 2.42 -11.07 11.92
CA LEU A 475 2.68 -9.64 12.14
C LEU A 475 2.18 -9.16 13.50
N GLY A 476 1.09 -9.72 14.01
CA GLY A 476 0.58 -9.44 15.34
C GLY A 476 1.58 -9.89 16.42
N PHE A 477 1.98 -11.14 16.39
CA PHE A 477 2.92 -11.71 17.38
C PHE A 477 4.30 -11.07 17.35
N TYR A 478 4.82 -10.75 16.15
CA TYR A 478 6.13 -10.11 15.95
C TYR A 478 6.07 -8.58 15.87
N SER A 479 4.95 -7.95 16.23
CA SER A 479 4.81 -6.48 16.15
C SER A 479 5.84 -5.74 17.00
N VAL A 480 6.19 -6.26 18.18
CA VAL A 480 7.18 -5.67 19.07
C VAL A 480 8.57 -5.76 18.44
N ASP A 481 8.94 -6.93 17.89
CA ASP A 481 10.23 -7.12 17.23
C ASP A 481 10.37 -6.24 15.97
N ILE A 482 9.30 -6.12 15.17
CA ILE A 482 9.28 -5.20 14.01
C ILE A 482 9.51 -3.75 14.45
N VAL A 483 8.93 -3.34 15.57
CA VAL A 483 9.12 -2.00 16.10
C VAL A 483 10.53 -1.81 16.65
N THR A 484 11.05 -2.75 17.44
CA THR A 484 12.36 -2.62 18.10
C THR A 484 13.52 -2.78 17.14
N ASP A 485 13.44 -3.77 16.25
CA ASP A 485 14.59 -4.19 15.44
C ASP A 485 14.59 -3.55 14.03
N ILE A 486 13.47 -2.95 13.62
CA ILE A 486 13.37 -2.32 12.31
C ILE A 486 12.95 -0.84 12.42
N ILE A 487 11.75 -0.55 12.97
CA ILE A 487 11.20 0.81 12.92
C ILE A 487 12.03 1.77 13.78
N LYS A 488 12.44 1.35 14.98
CA LYS A 488 13.28 2.17 15.86
C LYS A 488 14.67 2.42 15.31
N LEU A 489 15.26 1.46 14.57
CA LEU A 489 16.54 1.66 13.89
C LEU A 489 16.47 2.70 12.76
N GLY A 490 15.28 2.88 12.19
CA GLY A 490 15.04 3.84 11.12
C GLY A 490 14.36 5.14 11.59
N LEU A 491 14.35 5.46 12.89
CA LEU A 491 13.72 6.69 13.38
C LEU A 491 14.40 7.95 12.83
N PRO A 492 13.62 8.99 12.49
CA PRO A 492 14.17 10.30 12.15
C PRO A 492 15.00 10.90 13.30
N GLU A 493 16.07 11.64 12.96
CA GLU A 493 16.94 12.28 13.95
C GLU A 493 16.19 13.16 14.96
N VAL A 494 15.07 13.74 14.55
CA VAL A 494 14.23 14.60 15.41
C VAL A 494 13.70 13.86 16.65
N PHE A 495 13.56 12.53 16.59
CA PHE A 495 13.10 11.71 17.71
C PHE A 495 14.22 11.07 18.54
N LEU A 496 15.47 11.26 18.14
CA LEU A 496 16.65 10.74 18.83
C LEU A 496 17.31 11.78 19.74
N ARG A 497 16.85 13.02 19.67
CA ARG A 497 17.23 14.14 20.52
C ARG A 497 16.32 14.16 21.77
#